data_c86ac678537b79b486bdc84b703d4659
#
_entry.id   c86ac678537b79b486bdc84b703d4659
#
_cell.length_a   1.000
_cell.length_b   1.000
_cell.length_c   1.000
_cell.angle_alpha   90.00
_cell.angle_beta   90.00
_cell.angle_gamma   90.00
#
_symmetry.space_group_name_H-M   'P 1'
#
loop_
_entity.id
_entity.type
_entity.pdbx_description
1 polymer ?
#
loop_
_entity_poly.entity_id
_entity_poly.type
_entity_poly.pdbx_seq_one_letter_code
_entity_poly.pdbx_strand_id
1 'polypeptide(L)' 'MNKHNNNDDDVNLQIRKFLKQVGVGSHQILENELIDNSSCKISLRLEINNKEVKKFETTINK' A
#
# COMPACT_ATOMS: atom_id res chain seq x y z
N MET A 1 26.55 0.77 -17.16
CA MET A 1 26.16 0.89 -16.77
C MET A 1 25.67 1.51 -16.54
N ASN A 2 25.56 1.54 -16.36
CA ASN A 2 25.08 1.89 -16.02
C ASN A 2 24.54 2.69 -15.78
N LYS A 3 24.30 2.78 -15.92
CA LYS A 3 23.77 3.52 -15.76
C LYS A 3 22.89 3.81 -15.31
N HIS A 4 23.12 3.42 -15.05
CA HIS A 4 22.25 3.38 -14.58
C HIS A 4 21.65 4.14 -14.29
N ASN A 5 21.80 3.86 -13.81
CA ASN A 5 20.63 4.58 -14.06
C ASN A 5 20.07 5.25 -12.84
N ASN A 6 20.58 6.41 -12.51
CA ASN A 6 20.23 7.11 -11.27
C ASN A 6 18.74 7.44 -11.19
N ASN A 7 18.12 7.73 -12.33
CA ASN A 7 16.69 8.07 -12.35
C ASN A 7 15.83 6.90 -11.93
N ASP A 8 16.18 5.70 -12.34
CA ASP A 8 15.44 4.50 -11.95
C ASP A 8 15.56 4.26 -10.47
N ASP A 9 16.76 4.49 -9.90
CA ASP A 9 16.95 4.33 -8.48
C ASP A 9 16.15 5.33 -7.68
N ASP A 10 16.10 6.58 -8.14
CA ASP A 10 15.29 7.61 -7.50
C ASP A 10 13.81 7.28 -7.53
N VAL A 11 13.33 6.82 -8.67
CA VAL A 11 11.92 6.46 -8.81
C VAL A 11 11.59 5.29 -7.89
N ASN A 12 12.44 4.28 -7.87
CA ASN A 12 12.21 3.12 -7.01
C ASN A 12 12.23 3.50 -5.54
N LEU A 13 13.13 4.40 -5.16
CA LEU A 13 13.17 4.85 -3.78
C LEU A 13 11.90 5.59 -3.38
N GLN A 14 11.40 6.43 -4.25
CA GLN A 14 10.16 7.14 -4.00
C GLN A 14 8.98 6.18 -3.86
N ILE A 15 8.92 5.18 -4.72
CA ILE A 15 7.87 4.17 -4.64
C ILE A 15 7.93 3.42 -3.32
N ARG A 16 9.13 3.00 -2.90
CA ARG A 16 9.29 2.28 -1.64
C ARG A 16 8.87 3.11 -0.44
N LYS A 17 9.26 4.38 -0.44
CA LYS A 17 8.89 5.27 0.66
C LYS A 17 7.38 5.44 0.74
N PHE A 18 6.74 5.62 -0.40
CA PHE A 18 5.30 5.76 -0.44
C PHE A 18 4.60 4.48 0.03
N LEU A 19 5.05 3.34 -0.45
CA LEU A 19 4.43 2.07 -0.06
C LEU A 19 4.64 1.75 1.41
N LYS A 20 5.80 2.12 1.95
CA LYS A 20 6.04 1.96 3.37
C LYS A 20 5.08 2.81 4.19
N GLN A 21 4.86 4.03 3.75
CA GLN A 21 3.93 4.95 4.40
C GLN A 21 2.51 4.38 4.38
N VAL A 22 2.09 3.88 3.22
CA VAL A 22 0.78 3.25 3.07
C VAL A 22 0.67 2.03 3.97
N GLY A 23 1.71 1.19 3.99
CA GLY A 23 1.71 -0.03 4.78
C GLY A 23 1.64 0.26 6.27
N VAL A 24 2.46 1.16 6.76
CA VAL A 24 2.49 1.50 8.19
C VAL A 24 1.17 2.12 8.62
N GLY A 25 0.69 3.11 7.87
CA GLY A 25 -0.56 3.76 8.20
C GLY A 25 -1.76 2.82 8.15
N SER A 26 -1.82 2.03 7.10
CA SER A 26 -2.91 1.07 6.95
C SER A 26 -2.89 0.00 8.02
N HIS A 27 -1.70 -0.46 8.39
CA HIS A 27 -1.54 -1.50 9.41
C HIS A 27 -2.18 -1.07 10.73
N GLN A 28 -1.92 0.15 11.16
CA GLN A 28 -2.47 0.66 12.41
C GLN A 28 -3.98 0.75 12.36
N ILE A 29 -4.51 1.21 11.25
CA ILE A 29 -5.95 1.30 11.08
C ILE A 29 -6.60 -0.08 11.16
N LEU A 30 -5.98 -1.05 10.48
CA LEU A 30 -6.49 -2.40 10.45
C LEU A 30 -6.44 -3.06 11.83
N GLU A 31 -5.35 -2.84 12.57
CA GLU A 31 -5.25 -3.37 13.92
C GLU A 31 -6.36 -2.83 14.81
N ASN A 32 -6.62 -1.53 14.71
CA ASN A 32 -7.66 -0.91 15.53
C ASN A 32 -9.04 -1.45 15.18
N GLU A 33 -9.30 -1.65 13.90
CA GLU A 33 -10.60 -2.19 13.49
C GLU A 33 -10.80 -3.62 13.97
N LEU A 34 -9.75 -4.42 13.97
CA LEU A 34 -9.84 -5.82 14.38
C LEU A 34 -9.93 -6.00 15.88
N ILE A 35 -9.72 -4.95 16.67
CA ILE A 35 -9.98 -5.03 18.11
C ILE A 35 -11.47 -5.30 18.37
N ASP A 36 -12.33 -4.59 17.66
CA ASP A 36 -13.78 -4.68 17.87
C ASP A 36 -14.49 -5.65 16.94
N ASN A 37 -13.82 -6.06 15.87
CA ASN A 37 -14.44 -6.92 14.86
C ASN A 37 -13.66 -8.21 14.73
N SER A 38 -14.35 -9.33 14.66
CA SER A 38 -13.69 -10.63 14.49
C SER A 38 -13.25 -10.84 13.04
N SER A 39 -13.79 -10.07 12.12
CA SER A 39 -13.50 -10.22 10.71
C SER A 39 -13.67 -8.88 10.00
N CYS A 40 -12.76 -8.55 9.11
CA CYS A 40 -12.83 -7.33 8.32
C CYS A 40 -12.57 -7.64 6.86
N LYS A 41 -13.41 -7.10 6.01
CA LYS A 41 -13.18 -7.14 4.57
C LYS A 41 -12.44 -5.87 4.19
N ILE A 42 -11.31 -6.02 3.54
CA ILE A 42 -10.41 -4.91 3.28
C ILE A 42 -10.21 -4.77 1.78
N SER A 43 -10.26 -3.54 1.30
CA SER A 43 -9.88 -3.27 -0.07
C SER A 43 -9.05 -2.00 -0.12
N LEU A 44 -8.01 -2.04 -0.95
CA LEU A 44 -7.16 -0.90 -1.23
C LEU A 44 -7.18 -0.66 -2.73
N ARG A 45 -7.43 0.57 -3.09
CA ARG A 45 -7.52 0.94 -4.50
C ARG A 45 -6.31 1.78 -4.88
N LEU A 46 -5.61 1.37 -5.91
CA LEU A 46 -4.49 2.13 -6.43
C LEU A 46 -4.98 2.96 -7.61
N GLU A 47 -4.87 4.27 -7.44
CA GLU A 47 -5.21 5.22 -8.50
C GLU A 47 -3.97 5.96 -8.94
N ILE A 48 -3.86 6.14 -10.24
CA ILE A 48 -2.77 6.95 -10.80
C ILE A 48 -3.43 8.02 -11.65
N ASN A 49 -3.16 9.28 -11.32
CA ASN A 49 -3.77 10.43 -12.00
C ASN A 49 -5.30 10.32 -12.01
N ASN A 50 -5.85 9.95 -10.84
CA ASN A 50 -7.30 9.84 -10.62
C ASN A 50 -7.97 8.71 -11.39
N LYS A 51 -7.19 7.75 -11.88
CA LYS A 51 -7.71 6.63 -12.61
C LYS A 51 -7.34 5.35 -11.87
N GLU A 52 -8.35 4.54 -11.58
CA GLU A 52 -8.11 3.28 -10.88
C GLU A 52 -7.40 2.29 -11.80
N VAL A 53 -6.27 1.76 -11.33
CA VAL A 53 -5.50 0.78 -12.11
C VAL A 53 -5.50 -0.58 -11.45
N LYS A 54 -5.70 -0.64 -10.13
CA LYS A 54 -5.68 -1.93 -9.44
C LYS A 54 -6.42 -1.82 -8.12
N LYS A 55 -7.13 -2.88 -7.77
CA LYS A 55 -7.78 -2.99 -6.48
C LYS A 55 -7.30 -4.26 -5.79
N PHE A 56 -6.84 -4.11 -4.57
CA PHE A 56 -6.38 -5.22 -3.73
C PHE A 56 -7.45 -5.52 -2.70
N GLU A 57 -7.86 -6.78 -2.60
CA GLU A 57 -8.93 -7.16 -1.68
C GLU A 57 -8.53 -8.39 -0.88
N THR A 58 -8.95 -8.40 0.37
CA THR A 58 -8.75 -9.56 1.22
C THR A 58 -9.73 -9.51 2.38
N THR A 59 -9.85 -10.62 3.09
CA THR A 59 -10.59 -10.67 4.33
C THR A 59 -9.64 -11.15 5.42
N ILE A 60 -9.59 -10.44 6.54
CA ILE A 60 -8.76 -10.82 7.66
C ILE A 60 -9.67 -11.25 8.80
N ASN A 61 -9.41 -12.43 9.34
CA ASN A 61 -10.17 -13.00 10.43
C ASN A 61 -9.29 -13.11 11.66
N LYS A 62 -9.86 -12.83 12.82
CA LYS A 62 -9.17 -13.05 14.07
C LYS A 62 -9.01 -14.51 14.37
#